data_14e45fb7e21f37f3ae33f1aec3f136ec
#
_entry.id   14e45fb7e21f37f3ae33f1aec3f136ec
#
_cell.length_a   1.000
_cell.length_b   1.000
_cell.length_c   1.000
_cell.angle_alpha   90.00
_cell.angle_beta   90.00
_cell.angle_gamma   90.00
#
_symmetry.space_group_name_H-M   'P 1'
#
loop_
_entity.id
_entity.type
_entity.pdbx_description
1 polymer ?
#
loop_
_entity_poly.entity_id
_entity_poly.type
_entity_poly.pdbx_seq_one_letter_code
_entity_poly.pdbx_strand_id
1 'polypeptide(L)'
;MTILYSYCDSPIGPLLLRGDATALTGLYFSMGDKARGAGAGWHRSDADFVRVKRQLAEYFAGQRKQFEVALAPQGTPFQTSVWQALREIPYGETRSYLDIARQIGNPKAVRAVGTANARNPLAILVPCHRVIGSDGSLTGFAGGLASKRALLELESRHSGLWA
;
A
#
# COMPACT_ATOMS: atom_id res chain seq x y z
N MET A 1 20.22 6.16 -12.33
CA MET A 1 19.59 4.84 -12.17
C MET A 1 18.30 4.77 -12.99
N THR A 2 18.12 3.70 -13.73
CA THR A 2 16.95 3.55 -14.59
C THR A 2 15.72 3.20 -13.77
N ILE A 3 14.65 3.98 -13.95
CA ILE A 3 13.37 3.68 -13.35
C ILE A 3 12.57 2.80 -14.32
N LEU A 4 12.14 1.64 -13.83
CA LEU A 4 11.33 0.70 -14.56
C LEU A 4 9.89 0.78 -14.09
N TYR A 5 8.94 0.50 -14.97
CA TYR A 5 7.53 0.46 -14.59
C TYR A 5 6.78 -0.61 -15.37
N SER A 6 5.61 -0.97 -14.85
CA SER A 6 4.63 -1.79 -15.54
C SER A 6 3.25 -1.48 -14.98
N TYR A 7 2.21 -1.92 -15.68
CA TYR A 7 0.84 -1.82 -15.20
C TYR A 7 0.34 -3.20 -14.81
N CYS A 8 -0.52 -3.24 -13.81
CA CYS A 8 -1.15 -4.45 -13.31
C CYS A 8 -2.65 -4.23 -13.18
N ASP A 9 -3.46 -5.08 -13.79
CA ASP A 9 -4.90 -5.02 -13.59
C ASP A 9 -5.28 -5.57 -12.23
N SER A 10 -6.35 -5.03 -11.66
CA SER A 10 -6.88 -5.49 -10.38
C SER A 10 -8.38 -5.26 -10.29
N PRO A 11 -9.08 -5.89 -9.33
CA PRO A 11 -10.50 -5.62 -9.09
C PRO A 11 -10.82 -4.18 -8.71
N ILE A 12 -9.83 -3.42 -8.26
CA ILE A 12 -10.00 -2.01 -7.89
C ILE A 12 -9.41 -1.06 -8.95
N GLY A 13 -9.19 -1.56 -10.17
CA GLY A 13 -8.68 -0.79 -11.30
C GLY A 13 -7.20 -1.03 -11.56
N PRO A 14 -6.67 -0.41 -12.62
CA PRO A 14 -5.26 -0.59 -12.99
C PRO A 14 -4.33 0.01 -11.95
N LEU A 15 -3.23 -0.69 -11.68
CA LEU A 15 -2.18 -0.29 -10.76
C LEU A 15 -0.91 0.00 -11.56
N LEU A 16 -0.21 1.07 -11.20
CA LEU A 16 1.11 1.40 -11.75
C LEU A 16 2.18 0.91 -10.78
N LEU A 17 3.06 0.06 -11.26
CA LEU A 17 4.20 -0.46 -10.51
C LEU A 17 5.47 0.25 -10.95
N ARG A 18 6.30 0.64 -9.98
CA ARG A 18 7.57 1.31 -10.23
C ARG A 18 8.68 0.67 -9.41
N GLY A 19 9.86 0.62 -9.96
CA GLY A 19 11.03 0.12 -9.25
C GLY A 19 12.27 0.13 -10.12
N ASP A 20 13.23 -0.67 -9.71
CA ASP A 20 14.40 -1.01 -10.50
C ASP A 20 14.51 -2.55 -10.56
N ALA A 21 15.62 -3.08 -11.05
CA ALA A 21 15.79 -4.53 -11.16
C ALA A 21 15.89 -5.23 -9.80
N THR A 22 16.06 -4.50 -8.68
CA THR A 22 16.30 -5.08 -7.37
C THR A 22 15.11 -4.94 -6.40
N ALA A 23 14.32 -3.85 -6.49
CA ALA A 23 13.28 -3.57 -5.53
C ALA A 23 12.18 -2.69 -6.11
N LEU A 24 10.98 -2.78 -5.52
CA LEU A 24 9.86 -1.89 -5.82
C LEU A 24 9.99 -0.60 -5.04
N THR A 25 9.73 0.52 -5.71
CA THR A 25 9.72 1.84 -5.09
C THR A 25 8.36 2.51 -5.15
N GLY A 26 7.41 1.95 -5.88
CA GLY A 26 6.07 2.50 -5.96
C GLY A 26 5.02 1.52 -6.45
N LEU A 27 3.82 1.68 -5.92
CA LEU A 27 2.58 1.08 -6.41
C LEU A 27 1.50 2.14 -6.25
N TYR A 28 0.93 2.57 -7.38
CA TYR A 28 -0.01 3.69 -7.43
C TYR A 28 -1.29 3.30 -8.15
N PHE A 29 -2.37 3.99 -7.81
CA PHE A 29 -3.64 3.82 -8.49
C PHE A 29 -3.64 4.64 -9.78
N SER A 30 -4.05 4.03 -10.90
CA SER A 30 -4.06 4.65 -12.22
C SER A 30 -5.45 5.04 -12.69
N MET A 31 -6.44 4.99 -11.80
CA MET A 31 -7.82 5.48 -12.05
C MET A 31 -8.27 6.36 -10.91
N GLY A 32 -9.21 7.26 -11.20
CA GLY A 32 -9.81 8.17 -10.23
C GLY A 32 -9.15 9.54 -10.23
N ASP A 33 -9.56 10.39 -9.27
CA ASP A 33 -9.14 11.80 -9.19
C ASP A 33 -7.64 11.97 -8.98
N LYS A 34 -7.01 10.98 -8.35
CA LYS A 34 -5.56 11.00 -8.06
C LYS A 34 -4.83 9.96 -8.90
N ALA A 35 -5.33 9.68 -10.11
CA ALA A 35 -4.71 8.72 -11.02
C ALA A 35 -3.27 9.11 -11.34
N ARG A 36 -2.42 8.10 -11.47
CA ARG A 36 -1.02 8.28 -11.76
C ARG A 36 -0.61 7.49 -13.01
N GLY A 37 0.12 8.14 -13.90
CA GLY A 37 0.76 7.52 -15.06
C GLY A 37 2.27 7.47 -14.91
N ALA A 38 2.91 6.79 -15.84
CA ALA A 38 4.36 6.67 -15.88
C ALA A 38 5.01 8.06 -16.04
N GLY A 39 6.10 8.27 -15.33
CA GLY A 39 6.88 9.50 -15.42
C GLY A 39 7.73 9.57 -16.67
N ALA A 40 8.16 10.79 -17.00
CA ALA A 40 9.07 11.00 -18.12
C ALA A 40 10.40 10.28 -17.88
N GLY A 41 10.89 9.61 -18.91
CA GLY A 41 12.16 8.88 -18.81
C GLY A 41 12.08 7.51 -18.14
N TRP A 42 10.91 7.10 -17.68
CA TRP A 42 10.74 5.73 -17.17
C TRP A 42 10.69 4.74 -18.33
N HIS A 43 11.18 3.53 -18.07
CA HIS A 43 11.21 2.46 -19.07
C HIS A 43 10.25 1.33 -18.69
N ARG A 44 9.37 0.95 -19.60
CA ARG A 44 8.47 -0.16 -19.36
C ARG A 44 9.23 -1.47 -19.37
N SER A 45 9.01 -2.31 -18.37
CA SER A 45 9.61 -3.63 -18.26
C SER A 45 8.65 -4.58 -17.57
N ASP A 46 7.83 -5.28 -18.34
CA ASP A 46 6.87 -6.22 -17.77
C ASP A 46 7.58 -7.40 -17.07
N ALA A 47 8.74 -7.81 -17.58
CA ALA A 47 9.49 -8.95 -17.05
C ALA A 47 9.96 -8.74 -15.60
N ASP A 48 10.32 -7.51 -15.22
CA ASP A 48 10.82 -7.22 -13.88
C ASP A 48 9.72 -7.19 -12.81
N PHE A 49 8.45 -7.22 -13.22
CA PHE A 49 7.31 -7.14 -12.29
C PHE A 49 6.45 -8.39 -12.26
N VAL A 50 6.89 -9.49 -12.87
CA VAL A 50 6.12 -10.75 -12.94
C VAL A 50 5.81 -11.27 -11.53
N ARG A 51 6.78 -11.27 -10.63
CA ARG A 51 6.60 -11.81 -9.27
C ARG A 51 5.57 -11.02 -8.48
N VAL A 52 5.67 -9.68 -8.47
CA VAL A 52 4.72 -8.85 -7.72
C VAL A 52 3.33 -8.92 -8.32
N LYS A 53 3.21 -8.98 -9.65
CA LYS A 53 1.90 -9.13 -10.31
C LYS A 53 1.23 -10.45 -9.93
N ARG A 54 1.98 -11.54 -9.88
CA ARG A 54 1.47 -12.84 -9.45
C ARG A 54 0.99 -12.78 -7.99
N GLN A 55 1.79 -12.18 -7.11
CA GLN A 55 1.42 -12.07 -5.70
C GLN A 55 0.21 -11.16 -5.49
N LEU A 56 0.09 -10.06 -6.25
CA LEU A 56 -1.10 -9.23 -6.22
C LEU A 56 -2.34 -9.99 -6.67
N ALA A 57 -2.24 -10.78 -7.73
CA ALA A 57 -3.35 -11.62 -8.19
C ALA A 57 -3.77 -12.63 -7.12
N GLU A 58 -2.81 -13.26 -6.45
CA GLU A 58 -3.08 -14.17 -5.33
C GLU A 58 -3.73 -13.44 -4.15
N TYR A 59 -3.27 -12.23 -3.85
CA TYR A 59 -3.85 -11.41 -2.79
C TYR A 59 -5.33 -11.10 -3.07
N PHE A 60 -5.64 -10.62 -4.27
CA PHE A 60 -7.01 -10.29 -4.65
C PHE A 60 -7.92 -11.52 -4.75
N ALA A 61 -7.34 -12.69 -5.01
CA ALA A 61 -8.08 -13.95 -5.00
C ALA A 61 -8.29 -14.53 -3.58
N GLY A 62 -7.77 -13.87 -2.55
CA GLY A 62 -7.86 -14.34 -1.17
C GLY A 62 -6.90 -15.47 -0.84
N GLN A 63 -5.88 -15.69 -1.68
CA GLN A 63 -4.94 -16.81 -1.56
C GLN A 63 -3.61 -16.42 -0.95
N ARG A 64 -3.38 -15.14 -0.69
CA ARG A 64 -2.12 -14.62 -0.14
C ARG A 64 -2.39 -13.53 0.87
N LYS A 65 -1.74 -13.63 2.03
CA LYS A 65 -1.83 -12.64 3.11
C LYS A 65 -0.60 -11.75 3.21
N GLN A 66 0.56 -12.25 2.81
CA GLN A 66 1.84 -11.53 2.94
C GLN A 66 2.55 -11.49 1.59
N PHE A 67 3.21 -10.37 1.33
CA PHE A 67 4.00 -10.22 0.11
C PHE A 67 5.48 -10.51 0.40
N GLU A 68 6.10 -11.24 -0.51
CA GLU A 68 7.51 -11.62 -0.45
C GLU A 68 8.25 -10.99 -1.63
N VAL A 69 8.34 -9.67 -1.62
CA VAL A 69 9.05 -8.89 -2.64
C VAL A 69 9.87 -7.82 -1.96
N ALA A 70 11.00 -7.48 -2.55
CA ALA A 70 11.86 -6.43 -2.02
C ALA A 70 11.21 -5.07 -2.21
N LEU A 71 11.12 -4.28 -1.15
CA LEU A 71 10.54 -2.93 -1.16
C LEU A 71 11.62 -1.93 -0.76
N ALA A 72 11.68 -0.82 -1.48
CA ALA A 72 12.61 0.27 -1.20
C ALA A 72 11.88 1.62 -1.27
N PRO A 73 10.90 1.87 -0.38
CA PRO A 73 10.20 3.15 -0.37
C PRO A 73 11.16 4.27 0.01
N GLN A 74 11.05 5.39 -0.70
CA GLN A 74 11.88 6.57 -0.44
C GLN A 74 11.07 7.62 0.29
N GLY A 75 11.59 8.09 1.42
CA GLY A 75 10.93 9.08 2.24
C GLY A 75 11.82 9.58 3.35
N THR A 76 11.29 10.51 4.14
CA THR A 76 11.98 11.04 5.32
C THR A 76 12.12 9.97 6.41
N PRO A 77 13.00 10.15 7.40
CA PRO A 77 13.06 9.22 8.53
C PRO A 77 11.73 9.04 9.25
N PHE A 78 10.95 10.12 9.40
CA PHE A 78 9.62 10.04 10.01
C PHE A 78 8.66 9.20 9.15
N GLN A 79 8.59 9.47 7.86
CA GLN A 79 7.76 8.70 6.94
C GLN A 79 8.14 7.22 6.95
N THR A 80 9.43 6.93 6.90
CA THR A 80 9.93 5.56 6.93
C THR A 80 9.51 4.84 8.20
N SER A 81 9.56 5.51 9.36
CA SER A 81 9.12 4.92 10.63
C SER A 81 7.61 4.62 10.63
N VAL A 82 6.81 5.50 10.04
CA VAL A 82 5.36 5.26 9.89
C VAL A 82 5.12 4.06 8.97
N TRP A 83 5.72 4.04 7.80
CA TRP A 83 5.53 2.95 6.85
C TRP A 83 6.00 1.60 7.39
N GLN A 84 7.06 1.59 8.17
CA GLN A 84 7.53 0.38 8.85
C GLN A 84 6.49 -0.12 9.86
N ALA A 85 5.88 0.79 10.62
CA ALA A 85 4.82 0.45 11.56
C ALA A 85 3.59 -0.12 10.82
N LEU A 86 3.24 0.45 9.66
CA LEU A 86 2.13 -0.07 8.85
C LEU A 86 2.35 -1.53 8.44
N ARG A 87 3.58 -1.89 8.12
CA ARG A 87 3.92 -3.26 7.69
C ARG A 87 3.71 -4.29 8.80
N GLU A 88 3.63 -3.86 10.04
CA GLU A 88 3.40 -4.74 11.19
C GLU A 88 1.92 -4.97 11.49
N ILE A 89 1.01 -4.25 10.80
CA ILE A 89 -0.43 -4.49 10.96
C ILE A 89 -0.79 -5.80 10.27
N PRO A 90 -1.29 -6.79 11.01
CA PRO A 90 -1.62 -8.09 10.42
C PRO A 90 -2.76 -7.99 9.40
N TYR A 91 -2.75 -8.91 8.46
CA TYR A 91 -3.84 -9.09 7.50
C TYR A 91 -5.18 -9.25 8.24
N GLY A 92 -6.18 -8.53 7.79
CA GLY A 92 -7.52 -8.59 8.37
C GLY A 92 -7.72 -7.76 9.64
N GLU A 93 -6.68 -7.03 10.08
CA GLU A 93 -6.74 -6.16 11.25
C GLU A 93 -6.62 -4.70 10.85
N THR A 94 -7.06 -3.84 11.73
CA THR A 94 -6.95 -2.39 11.55
C THR A 94 -6.30 -1.75 12.77
N ARG A 95 -5.75 -0.55 12.57
CA ARG A 95 -5.19 0.30 13.64
C ARG A 95 -5.69 1.72 13.41
N SER A 96 -5.82 2.49 14.47
CA SER A 96 -6.09 3.91 14.35
C SER A 96 -4.81 4.68 14.09
N TYR A 97 -4.95 5.93 13.63
CA TYR A 97 -3.79 6.82 13.50
C TYR A 97 -3.09 7.04 14.83
N LEU A 98 -3.85 7.09 15.93
CA LEU A 98 -3.28 7.21 17.27
C LEU A 98 -2.48 5.95 17.65
N ASP A 99 -2.98 4.76 17.29
CA ASP A 99 -2.25 3.51 17.55
C ASP A 99 -0.87 3.54 16.89
N ILE A 100 -0.81 4.00 15.63
CA ILE A 100 0.45 4.11 14.90
C ILE A 100 1.36 5.16 15.54
N ALA A 101 0.80 6.32 15.92
CA ALA A 101 1.56 7.37 16.59
C ALA A 101 2.19 6.86 17.90
N ARG A 102 1.45 6.09 18.68
CA ARG A 102 1.96 5.46 19.90
C ARG A 102 3.04 4.44 19.60
N GLN A 103 2.85 3.62 18.57
CA GLN A 103 3.80 2.57 18.18
C GLN A 103 5.15 3.15 17.79
N ILE A 104 5.18 4.30 17.11
CA ILE A 104 6.43 4.96 16.74
C ILE A 104 7.02 5.82 17.85
N GLY A 105 6.39 5.81 19.04
CA GLY A 105 6.89 6.54 20.22
C GLY A 105 6.56 8.01 20.21
N ASN A 106 5.59 8.48 19.43
CA ASN A 106 5.23 9.88 19.33
C ASN A 106 3.70 10.06 19.29
N PRO A 107 3.00 9.89 20.44
CA PRO A 107 1.54 9.93 20.49
C PRO A 107 0.94 11.29 20.13
N LYS A 108 1.74 12.35 20.11
CA LYS A 108 1.27 13.69 19.70
C LYS A 108 1.31 13.89 18.18
N ALA A 109 1.91 12.97 17.43
CA ALA A 109 2.13 13.11 16.00
C ALA A 109 0.99 12.52 15.14
N VAL A 110 -0.24 12.48 15.64
CA VAL A 110 -1.37 11.83 14.93
C VAL A 110 -1.59 12.44 13.55
N ARG A 111 -1.54 13.77 13.42
CA ARG A 111 -1.69 14.44 12.12
C ARG A 111 -0.56 14.10 11.16
N ALA A 112 0.68 14.14 11.65
CA ALA A 112 1.85 13.83 10.84
C ALA A 112 1.81 12.36 10.38
N VAL A 113 1.35 11.45 11.24
CA VAL A 113 1.11 10.05 10.89
C VAL A 113 0.09 9.95 9.76
N GLY A 114 -1.02 10.68 9.87
CA GLY A 114 -2.04 10.70 8.81
C GLY A 114 -1.48 11.18 7.46
N THR A 115 -0.66 12.22 7.47
CA THR A 115 -0.01 12.73 6.27
C THR A 115 0.97 11.71 5.68
N ALA A 116 1.80 11.10 6.52
CA ALA A 116 2.74 10.07 6.08
C ALA A 116 2.02 8.83 5.53
N ASN A 117 0.93 8.44 6.17
CA ASN A 117 0.08 7.34 5.68
C ASN A 117 -0.46 7.62 4.28
N ALA A 118 -0.95 8.85 4.05
CA ALA A 118 -1.48 9.27 2.75
C ALA A 118 -0.40 9.34 1.67
N ARG A 119 0.85 9.54 2.05
CA ARG A 119 1.99 9.65 1.13
C ARG A 119 2.74 8.33 0.93
N ASN A 120 2.23 7.24 1.44
CA ASN A 120 2.82 5.92 1.22
C ASN A 120 2.96 5.65 -0.28
N PRO A 121 4.20 5.44 -0.78
CA PRO A 121 4.41 5.22 -2.22
C PRO A 121 4.12 3.78 -2.66
N LEU A 122 3.89 2.87 -1.73
CA LEU A 122 3.72 1.44 -2.00
C LEU A 122 2.39 0.94 -1.45
N ALA A 123 1.28 1.50 -1.96
CA ALA A 123 -0.06 1.09 -1.54
C ALA A 123 -0.23 -0.43 -1.63
N ILE A 124 -1.02 -1.01 -0.78
CA ILE A 124 -1.30 -2.45 -0.65
C ILE A 124 -0.12 -3.22 -0.07
N LEU A 125 1.07 -3.10 -0.66
CA LEU A 125 2.29 -3.77 -0.20
C LEU A 125 2.73 -3.26 1.17
N VAL A 126 2.63 -1.96 1.38
CA VAL A 126 2.68 -1.32 2.69
C VAL A 126 1.22 -0.95 3.01
N PRO A 127 0.57 -1.61 3.98
CA PRO A 127 -0.89 -1.62 4.07
C PRO A 127 -1.48 -0.37 4.72
N CYS A 128 -1.33 0.78 4.09
CA CYS A 128 -1.90 2.03 4.57
C CYS A 128 -3.44 2.00 4.63
N HIS A 129 -4.08 1.10 3.89
CA HIS A 129 -5.52 0.91 3.95
C HIS A 129 -6.01 0.35 5.29
N ARG A 130 -5.11 -0.25 6.10
CA ARG A 130 -5.44 -0.82 7.43
C ARG A 130 -5.46 0.23 8.53
N VAL A 131 -5.19 1.50 8.21
CA VAL A 131 -5.29 2.58 9.20
C VAL A 131 -6.60 3.33 8.99
N ILE A 132 -7.38 3.44 10.06
CA ILE A 132 -8.71 4.05 10.06
C ILE A 132 -8.81 5.07 11.18
N GLY A 133 -9.88 5.89 11.19
CA GLY A 133 -10.15 6.80 12.29
C GLY A 133 -10.42 6.05 13.60
N SER A 134 -10.18 6.70 14.75
CA SER A 134 -10.41 6.10 16.06
C SER A 134 -11.87 5.75 16.29
N ASP A 135 -12.79 6.41 15.59
CA ASP A 135 -14.23 6.13 15.62
C ASP A 135 -14.65 5.06 14.60
N GLY A 136 -13.69 4.44 13.92
CA GLY A 136 -13.94 3.45 12.87
C GLY A 136 -14.21 4.03 11.48
N SER A 137 -14.17 5.36 11.33
CA SER A 137 -14.43 5.98 10.04
C SER A 137 -13.28 5.75 9.05
N LEU A 138 -13.63 5.61 7.76
CA LEU A 138 -12.66 5.51 6.69
C LEU A 138 -12.28 6.90 6.23
N THR A 139 -10.99 7.21 6.26
CA THR A 139 -10.46 8.52 5.89
C THR A 139 -9.27 8.37 4.96
N GLY A 140 -9.05 9.38 4.13
CA GLY A 140 -7.84 9.60 3.34
C GLY A 140 -7.18 8.39 2.70
N PHE A 141 -7.51 8.11 1.43
CA PHE A 141 -6.85 7.05 0.68
C PHE A 141 -6.66 7.51 -0.76
N ALA A 142 -5.44 7.37 -1.29
CA ALA A 142 -5.11 7.84 -2.64
C ALA A 142 -5.94 7.16 -3.73
N GLY A 143 -6.30 5.90 -3.53
CA GLY A 143 -7.17 5.16 -4.45
C GLY A 143 -8.66 5.43 -4.27
N GLY A 144 -9.03 6.32 -3.35
CA GLY A 144 -10.41 6.61 -3.00
C GLY A 144 -10.96 5.71 -1.90
N LEU A 145 -12.01 6.18 -1.22
CA LEU A 145 -12.59 5.44 -0.10
C LEU A 145 -13.23 4.13 -0.53
N ALA A 146 -13.76 4.05 -1.75
CA ALA A 146 -14.32 2.81 -2.28
C ALA A 146 -13.25 1.73 -2.40
N SER A 147 -12.05 2.06 -2.87
CA SER A 147 -10.92 1.13 -2.95
C SER A 147 -10.44 0.72 -1.57
N LYS A 148 -10.35 1.66 -0.63
CA LYS A 148 -9.99 1.37 0.75
C LYS A 148 -10.97 0.36 1.37
N ARG A 149 -12.27 0.62 1.22
CA ARG A 149 -13.31 -0.29 1.71
C ARG A 149 -13.21 -1.66 1.07
N ALA A 150 -12.98 -1.72 -0.24
CA ALA A 150 -12.85 -2.99 -0.95
C ALA A 150 -11.69 -3.84 -0.42
N LEU A 151 -10.54 -3.21 -0.15
CA LEU A 151 -9.39 -3.89 0.43
C LEU A 151 -9.68 -4.41 1.84
N LEU A 152 -10.31 -3.60 2.68
CA LEU A 152 -10.67 -4.01 4.04
C LEU A 152 -11.70 -5.14 4.04
N GLU A 153 -12.70 -5.08 3.17
CA GLU A 153 -13.71 -6.14 3.03
C GLU A 153 -13.10 -7.44 2.51
N LEU A 154 -12.20 -7.34 1.54
CA LEU A 154 -11.45 -8.49 1.03
C LEU A 154 -10.70 -9.20 2.16
N GLU A 155 -9.96 -8.43 2.95
CA GLU A 155 -9.18 -8.99 4.06
C GLU A 155 -10.05 -9.55 5.17
N SER A 156 -11.14 -8.86 5.52
CA SER A 156 -12.09 -9.33 6.51
C SER A 156 -12.75 -10.65 6.09
N ARG A 157 -13.13 -10.74 4.81
CA ARG A 157 -13.80 -11.91 4.26
C ARG A 157 -12.92 -13.15 4.27
N HIS A 158 -11.61 -12.99 4.08
CA HIS A 158 -10.66 -14.10 3.96
C HIS A 158 -9.85 -14.37 5.23
N SER A 159 -9.91 -13.47 6.23
CA SER A 159 -9.10 -13.62 7.45
C SER A 159 -9.49 -14.85 8.26
N GLY A 160 -10.78 -15.21 8.30
CA GLY A 160 -11.27 -16.38 9.04
C GLY A 160 -10.89 -17.72 8.43
N LEU A 161 -10.46 -17.75 7.16
CA LEU A 161 -10.08 -18.99 6.48
C LEU A 161 -8.80 -19.61 7.04
N TRP A 162 -8.05 -18.85 7.81
CA TRP A 162 -6.72 -19.24 8.29
C TRP A 162 -6.66 -19.34 9.82
N ALA A 163 -7.80 -19.24 10.44
CA ALA A 163 -7.91 -19.36 11.90
C ALA A 163 -7.71 -20.80 12.37
#